data_9578672dd97d66770cbc2fb4f2a6674f
#
_entry.id   9578672dd97d66770cbc2fb4f2a6674f
#
_cell.length_a   1.000
_cell.length_b   1.000
_cell.length_c   1.000
_cell.angle_alpha   90.00
_cell.angle_beta   90.00
_cell.angle_gamma   90.00
#
_symmetry.space_group_name_H-M   'P 1'
#
loop_
_entity.id
_entity.type
_entity.pdbx_description
1 polymer ?
#
loop_
_entity_poly.entity_id
_entity_poly.type
_entity_poly.pdbx_seq_one_letter_code
_entity_poly.pdbx_strand_id
1 'polypeptide(L)'
;MMLCCSTAAMAQNNHYNFGWLDRYAQANKELPAPAKGEKRVVFMGNSITDNWASMRPDFFKKNGYIGRGIGGQTSFQFLTRFREDVVNLQPKLVVINYGTNDIAENTGKYNEDYTYGNVLSMIDLARANGIKVILTSCLPAKFFPWNPKITDSMDKIKHLNARVKAYADANKIPYVDYFTAMLSEDGLGLNSKYSPEQVHPNDAGYEVMESMIVPAIKKALKIK
;
A
#
# COMPACT_ATOMS: atom_id res chain seq x y z
N MET A 1 -5.37 4.13 -47.28
CA MET A 1 -4.24 3.42 -46.69
C MET A 1 -3.54 4.39 -45.73
N MET A 2 -4.13 4.61 -44.56
CA MET A 2 -3.59 5.48 -43.54
C MET A 2 -4.30 5.18 -42.20
N LEU A 3 -3.90 4.14 -41.48
CA LEU A 3 -4.34 3.88 -40.10
C LEU A 3 -3.46 2.79 -39.46
N CYS A 4 -2.20 3.06 -39.24
CA CYS A 4 -1.34 2.14 -38.49
C CYS A 4 -0.25 2.81 -37.62
N CYS A 5 -0.21 4.16 -37.54
CA CYS A 5 0.84 4.85 -36.74
C CYS A 5 0.44 5.28 -35.33
N SER A 6 -0.86 5.23 -34.96
CA SER A 6 -1.30 5.75 -33.67
C SER A 6 -1.18 4.77 -32.48
N THR A 7 -1.22 3.48 -32.74
CA THR A 7 -1.17 2.47 -31.67
C THR A 7 0.24 2.19 -31.15
N ALA A 8 1.26 2.31 -32.00
CA ALA A 8 2.65 2.10 -31.59
C ALA A 8 3.19 3.25 -30.73
N ALA A 9 2.79 4.49 -30.99
CA ALA A 9 3.19 5.64 -30.20
C ALA A 9 2.58 5.66 -28.80
N MET A 10 1.33 5.16 -28.64
CA MET A 10 0.70 5.03 -27.31
C MET A 10 1.30 3.90 -26.46
N ALA A 11 1.71 2.79 -27.10
CA ALA A 11 2.37 1.69 -26.40
C ALA A 11 3.77 2.09 -25.87
N GLN A 12 4.49 2.94 -26.58
CA GLN A 12 5.80 3.44 -26.17
C GLN A 12 5.74 4.40 -24.99
N ASN A 13 4.71 5.23 -24.88
CA ASN A 13 4.53 6.14 -23.75
C ASN A 13 4.16 5.43 -22.42
N ASN A 14 3.55 4.24 -22.48
CA ASN A 14 3.18 3.49 -21.28
C ASN A 14 4.38 2.86 -20.55
N HIS A 15 5.49 2.61 -21.22
CA HIS A 15 6.66 2.01 -20.56
C HIS A 15 7.39 2.96 -19.62
N TYR A 16 7.42 4.26 -19.92
CA TYR A 16 8.09 5.25 -19.07
C TYR A 16 7.30 5.64 -17.83
N ASN A 17 5.98 5.37 -17.80
CA ASN A 17 5.12 5.72 -16.68
C ASN A 17 4.55 4.49 -15.96
N PHE A 18 5.30 3.39 -15.92
CA PHE A 18 4.88 2.16 -15.25
C PHE A 18 4.50 2.39 -13.78
N GLY A 19 5.22 3.24 -13.06
CA GLY A 19 4.93 3.65 -11.69
C GLY A 19 3.84 4.72 -11.57
N TRP A 20 3.37 5.28 -12.68
CA TRP A 20 2.48 6.45 -12.73
C TRP A 20 3.00 7.62 -11.90
N LEU A 21 4.24 8.02 -12.16
CA LEU A 21 4.94 9.08 -11.43
C LEU A 21 4.22 10.43 -11.46
N ASP A 22 3.47 10.69 -12.54
CA ASP A 22 2.72 11.95 -12.69
C ASP A 22 1.53 12.07 -11.72
N ARG A 23 1.03 10.94 -11.16
CA ARG A 23 -0.17 10.92 -10.30
C ARG A 23 -0.07 11.88 -9.12
N TYR A 24 1.11 11.97 -8.51
CA TYR A 24 1.36 12.83 -7.35
C TYR A 24 2.41 13.90 -7.59
N ALA A 25 2.95 14.04 -8.82
CA ALA A 25 4.04 14.96 -9.13
C ALA A 25 3.76 16.41 -8.68
N GLN A 26 2.58 16.95 -9.01
CA GLN A 26 2.18 18.29 -8.61
C GLN A 26 2.02 18.41 -7.10
N ALA A 27 1.31 17.47 -6.47
CA ALA A 27 1.12 17.46 -5.03
C ALA A 27 2.44 17.30 -4.24
N ASN A 28 3.39 16.53 -4.77
CA ASN A 28 4.72 16.39 -4.20
C ASN A 28 5.52 17.69 -4.31
N LYS A 29 5.43 18.38 -5.45
CA LYS A 29 6.10 19.67 -5.68
C LYS A 29 5.55 20.80 -4.79
N GLU A 30 4.25 20.80 -4.54
CA GLU A 30 3.58 21.80 -3.71
C GLU A 30 3.73 21.54 -2.21
N LEU A 31 4.11 20.30 -1.85
CA LEU A 31 4.28 19.95 -0.44
C LEU A 31 5.51 20.67 0.13
N PRO A 32 5.35 21.53 1.16
CA PRO A 32 6.48 22.22 1.75
C PRO A 32 7.44 21.25 2.43
N ALA A 33 8.71 21.64 2.56
CA ALA A 33 9.65 20.89 3.37
C ALA A 33 9.10 20.70 4.80
N PRO A 34 9.39 19.57 5.48
CA PRO A 34 8.90 19.34 6.83
C PRO A 34 9.30 20.46 7.78
N ALA A 35 8.34 20.99 8.53
CA ALA A 35 8.62 21.97 9.57
C ALA A 35 9.49 21.35 10.67
N LYS A 36 10.22 22.20 11.43
CA LYS A 36 11.05 21.73 12.55
C LYS A 36 10.20 20.97 13.57
N GLY A 37 10.53 19.69 13.78
CA GLY A 37 9.81 18.81 14.71
C GLY A 37 8.57 18.12 14.12
N GLU A 38 8.20 18.40 12.88
CA GLU A 38 7.11 17.70 12.21
C GLU A 38 7.33 16.18 12.18
N LYS A 39 6.27 15.45 12.49
CA LYS A 39 6.24 13.98 12.46
C LYS A 39 5.52 13.48 11.22
N ARG A 40 5.93 13.97 10.04
CA ARG A 40 5.34 13.58 8.76
C ARG A 40 5.28 12.06 8.61
N VAL A 41 4.11 11.55 8.22
CA VAL A 41 3.87 10.14 7.93
C VAL A 41 3.30 10.00 6.53
N VAL A 42 3.89 9.12 5.73
CA VAL A 42 3.38 8.77 4.40
C VAL A 42 2.76 7.39 4.44
N PHE A 43 1.60 7.24 3.80
CA PHE A 43 0.93 5.95 3.57
C PHE A 43 1.13 5.56 2.11
N MET A 44 1.94 4.54 1.89
CA MET A 44 2.25 3.97 0.58
C MET A 44 1.40 2.73 0.34
N GLY A 45 0.76 2.64 -0.83
CA GLY A 45 -0.07 1.47 -1.14
C GLY A 45 -0.83 1.56 -2.46
N ASN A 46 -1.81 0.69 -2.58
CA ASN A 46 -2.70 0.52 -3.73
C ASN A 46 -4.05 1.26 -3.56
N SER A 47 -5.12 0.74 -4.20
CA SER A 47 -6.49 1.26 -4.07
C SER A 47 -7.00 1.32 -2.63
N ILE A 48 -6.61 0.40 -1.77
CA ILE A 48 -7.00 0.43 -0.35
C ILE A 48 -6.50 1.71 0.31
N THR A 49 -5.28 2.13 0.03
CA THR A 49 -4.71 3.38 0.54
C THR A 49 -5.24 4.62 -0.20
N ASP A 50 -5.48 4.54 -1.51
CA ASP A 50 -6.04 5.61 -2.34
C ASP A 50 -7.48 5.95 -1.88
N ASN A 51 -8.32 4.92 -1.77
CA ASN A 51 -9.70 5.05 -1.28
C ASN A 51 -9.75 5.55 0.17
N TRP A 52 -8.83 5.09 1.03
CA TRP A 52 -8.75 5.57 2.40
C TRP A 52 -8.56 7.08 2.47
N ALA A 53 -7.58 7.60 1.71
CA ALA A 53 -7.30 9.03 1.68
C ALA A 53 -8.47 9.85 1.09
N SER A 54 -9.20 9.30 0.09
CA SER A 54 -10.32 9.97 -0.55
C SER A 54 -11.63 9.88 0.24
N MET A 55 -11.91 8.75 0.88
CA MET A 55 -13.13 8.54 1.67
C MET A 55 -13.03 9.14 3.08
N ARG A 56 -11.83 9.19 3.65
CA ARG A 56 -11.56 9.65 5.02
C ARG A 56 -10.57 10.82 5.05
N PRO A 57 -10.79 11.91 4.28
CA PRO A 57 -9.83 13.02 4.15
C PRO A 57 -9.56 13.70 5.49
N ASP A 58 -10.55 13.78 6.37
CA ASP A 58 -10.40 14.39 7.70
C ASP A 58 -9.45 13.58 8.60
N PHE A 59 -9.43 12.25 8.48
CA PHE A 59 -8.47 11.42 9.19
C PHE A 59 -7.03 11.76 8.79
N PHE A 60 -6.76 11.88 7.50
CA PHE A 60 -5.43 12.24 7.01
C PHE A 60 -5.05 13.66 7.41
N LYS A 61 -5.95 14.62 7.19
CA LYS A 61 -5.73 16.05 7.52
C LYS A 61 -5.49 16.27 9.00
N LYS A 62 -6.35 15.71 9.87
CA LYS A 62 -6.25 15.87 11.33
C LYS A 62 -4.93 15.35 11.90
N ASN A 63 -4.40 14.28 11.33
CA ASN A 63 -3.17 13.64 11.80
C ASN A 63 -1.91 14.13 11.05
N GLY A 64 -2.03 14.98 10.04
CA GLY A 64 -0.93 15.39 9.18
C GLY A 64 -0.34 14.23 8.36
N TYR A 65 -1.18 13.25 8.00
CA TYR A 65 -0.76 12.11 7.19
C TYR A 65 -0.89 12.40 5.70
N ILE A 66 -0.04 11.77 4.90
CA ILE A 66 0.00 11.93 3.45
C ILE A 66 -0.31 10.59 2.80
N GLY A 67 -1.45 10.53 2.08
CA GLY A 67 -1.81 9.37 1.27
C GLY A 67 -1.03 9.36 -0.05
N ARG A 68 -0.42 8.23 -0.37
CA ARG A 68 0.26 7.95 -1.64
C ARG A 68 -0.16 6.56 -2.15
N GLY A 69 -1.47 6.30 -2.09
CA GLY A 69 -2.10 5.13 -2.72
C GLY A 69 -2.36 5.36 -4.20
N ILE A 70 -2.24 4.32 -5.03
CA ILE A 70 -2.68 4.35 -6.43
C ILE A 70 -3.42 3.04 -6.74
N GLY A 71 -4.67 3.18 -7.19
CA GLY A 71 -5.52 2.04 -7.53
C GLY A 71 -4.87 1.08 -8.52
N GLY A 72 -5.04 -0.24 -8.31
CA GLY A 72 -4.55 -1.29 -9.20
C GLY A 72 -3.06 -1.59 -9.14
N GLN A 73 -2.25 -0.77 -8.46
CA GLN A 73 -0.79 -0.94 -8.44
C GLN A 73 -0.33 -2.13 -7.59
N THR A 74 0.76 -2.74 -8.05
CA THR A 74 1.52 -3.83 -7.41
C THR A 74 2.78 -3.30 -6.72
N SER A 75 3.44 -4.15 -5.95
CA SER A 75 4.71 -3.84 -5.28
C SER A 75 5.83 -3.39 -6.24
N PHE A 76 5.83 -3.87 -7.48
CA PHE A 76 6.77 -3.43 -8.52
C PHE A 76 6.61 -1.95 -8.85
N GLN A 77 5.36 -1.49 -8.98
CA GLN A 77 5.04 -0.10 -9.25
C GLN A 77 5.30 0.79 -8.03
N PHE A 78 5.05 0.28 -6.82
CA PHE A 78 5.40 0.98 -5.59
C PHE A 78 6.91 1.26 -5.53
N LEU A 79 7.73 0.24 -5.78
CA LEU A 79 9.18 0.37 -5.76
C LEU A 79 9.66 1.42 -6.77
N THR A 80 9.06 1.44 -7.99
CA THR A 80 9.40 2.40 -9.04
C THR A 80 9.18 3.86 -8.60
N ARG A 81 8.09 4.14 -7.84
CA ARG A 81 7.74 5.49 -7.39
C ARG A 81 8.11 5.80 -5.93
N PHE A 82 8.73 4.86 -5.23
CA PHE A 82 9.00 5.00 -3.79
C PHE A 82 9.88 6.21 -3.46
N ARG A 83 10.85 6.52 -4.31
CA ARG A 83 11.69 7.70 -4.12
C ARG A 83 10.88 9.00 -4.20
N GLU A 84 10.08 9.16 -5.26
CA GLU A 84 9.32 10.40 -5.49
C GLU A 84 8.19 10.59 -4.48
N ASP A 85 7.46 9.51 -4.17
CA ASP A 85 6.25 9.56 -3.37
C ASP A 85 6.48 9.34 -1.86
N VAL A 86 7.69 8.92 -1.47
CA VAL A 86 8.05 8.69 -0.07
C VAL A 86 9.33 9.41 0.31
N VAL A 87 10.48 9.03 -0.27
CA VAL A 87 11.79 9.49 0.20
C VAL A 87 11.93 11.01 0.07
N ASN A 88 11.55 11.56 -1.10
CA ASN A 88 11.68 12.99 -1.38
C ASN A 88 10.73 13.86 -0.54
N LEU A 89 9.68 13.27 0.03
CA LEU A 89 8.78 13.97 0.97
C LEU A 89 9.35 14.07 2.39
N GLN A 90 10.48 13.43 2.64
CA GLN A 90 11.23 13.46 3.91
C GLN A 90 10.38 13.09 5.15
N PRO A 91 9.57 12.02 5.11
CA PRO A 91 8.77 11.65 6.26
C PRO A 91 9.64 11.10 7.41
N LYS A 92 9.09 11.10 8.61
CA LYS A 92 9.69 10.40 9.75
C LYS A 92 9.30 8.93 9.78
N LEU A 93 8.21 8.59 9.08
CA LEU A 93 7.68 7.22 9.03
C LEU A 93 6.91 7.00 7.73
N VAL A 94 7.03 5.81 7.17
CA VAL A 94 6.18 5.30 6.09
C VAL A 94 5.39 4.09 6.57
N VAL A 95 4.10 4.06 6.27
CA VAL A 95 3.23 2.88 6.40
C VAL A 95 3.14 2.25 5.01
N ILE A 96 3.46 0.97 4.89
CA ILE A 96 3.46 0.24 3.62
C ILE A 96 2.35 -0.82 3.64
N ASN A 97 1.35 -0.65 2.76
CA ASN A 97 0.35 -1.66 2.42
C ASN A 97 0.72 -2.28 1.06
N TYR A 98 0.67 -3.61 0.92
CA TYR A 98 1.20 -4.34 -0.23
C TYR A 98 0.39 -5.60 -0.54
N GLY A 99 0.66 -6.23 -1.68
CA GLY A 99 0.37 -7.64 -1.96
C GLY A 99 -0.94 -7.91 -2.68
N THR A 100 -2.02 -7.19 -2.41
CA THR A 100 -3.36 -7.48 -2.98
C THR A 100 -3.32 -7.62 -4.50
N ASN A 101 -2.80 -6.62 -5.19
CA ASN A 101 -2.76 -6.59 -6.65
C ASN A 101 -1.63 -7.44 -7.25
N ASP A 102 -0.59 -7.73 -6.48
CA ASP A 102 0.44 -8.72 -6.86
C ASP A 102 -0.20 -10.11 -6.95
N ILE A 103 -0.95 -10.50 -5.90
CA ILE A 103 -1.67 -11.78 -5.84
C ILE A 103 -2.79 -11.84 -6.89
N ALA A 104 -3.44 -10.70 -7.17
CA ALA A 104 -4.43 -10.58 -8.23
C ALA A 104 -3.83 -10.57 -9.66
N GLU A 105 -2.50 -10.62 -9.78
CA GLU A 105 -1.76 -10.69 -11.05
C GLU A 105 -1.96 -9.47 -11.97
N ASN A 106 -2.12 -8.27 -11.39
CA ASN A 106 -2.38 -7.06 -12.17
C ASN A 106 -1.25 -6.64 -13.12
N THR A 107 -0.01 -7.01 -12.82
CA THR A 107 1.17 -6.70 -13.66
C THR A 107 1.89 -7.94 -14.17
N GLY A 108 1.27 -9.11 -14.06
CA GLY A 108 1.85 -10.38 -14.47
C GLY A 108 1.64 -11.47 -13.44
N LYS A 109 2.04 -12.70 -13.77
CA LYS A 109 1.85 -13.86 -12.91
C LYS A 109 2.47 -13.64 -11.53
N TYR A 110 1.72 -13.97 -10.48
CA TYR A 110 2.19 -13.83 -9.10
C TYR A 110 3.44 -14.65 -8.84
N ASN A 111 4.43 -14.00 -8.28
CA ASN A 111 5.63 -14.62 -7.73
C ASN A 111 5.88 -14.00 -6.34
N GLU A 112 5.74 -14.83 -5.30
CA GLU A 112 5.88 -14.36 -3.94
C GLU A 112 7.27 -13.84 -3.61
N ASP A 113 8.33 -14.48 -4.14
CA ASP A 113 9.71 -14.04 -3.88
C ASP A 113 9.95 -12.62 -4.43
N TYR A 114 9.37 -12.30 -5.58
CA TYR A 114 9.48 -10.95 -6.15
C TYR A 114 8.68 -9.93 -5.33
N THR A 115 7.42 -10.25 -4.97
CA THR A 115 6.61 -9.37 -4.13
C THR A 115 7.28 -9.12 -2.78
N TYR A 116 7.75 -10.18 -2.13
CA TYR A 116 8.50 -10.10 -0.88
C TYR A 116 9.79 -9.28 -1.05
N GLY A 117 10.58 -9.53 -2.08
CA GLY A 117 11.80 -8.79 -2.38
C GLY A 117 11.55 -7.30 -2.60
N ASN A 118 10.45 -6.93 -3.28
CA ASN A 118 10.06 -5.53 -3.46
C ASN A 118 9.72 -4.86 -2.11
N VAL A 119 9.04 -5.58 -1.21
CA VAL A 119 8.77 -5.07 0.16
C VAL A 119 10.06 -4.83 0.91
N LEU A 120 11.01 -5.77 0.86
CA LEU A 120 12.33 -5.61 1.49
C LEU A 120 13.09 -4.42 0.91
N SER A 121 13.08 -4.25 -0.42
CA SER A 121 13.75 -3.13 -1.09
C SER A 121 13.17 -1.78 -0.66
N MET A 122 11.85 -1.67 -0.48
CA MET A 122 11.22 -0.46 0.06
C MET A 122 11.63 -0.19 1.52
N ILE A 123 11.76 -1.22 2.34
CA ILE A 123 12.25 -1.11 3.72
C ILE A 123 13.70 -0.59 3.73
N ASP A 124 14.55 -1.15 2.89
CA ASP A 124 15.96 -0.76 2.79
C ASP A 124 16.10 0.68 2.30
N LEU A 125 15.33 1.09 1.30
CA LEU A 125 15.27 2.48 0.82
C LEU A 125 14.82 3.43 1.94
N ALA A 126 13.77 3.07 2.68
CA ALA A 126 13.30 3.89 3.81
C ALA A 126 14.40 4.04 4.88
N ARG A 127 14.99 2.93 5.31
CA ARG A 127 16.04 2.91 6.34
C ARG A 127 17.28 3.69 5.93
N ALA A 128 17.74 3.53 4.69
CA ALA A 128 18.88 4.26 4.13
C ALA A 128 18.67 5.79 4.14
N ASN A 129 17.41 6.24 4.16
CA ASN A 129 17.03 7.65 4.25
C ASN A 129 16.54 8.08 5.65
N GLY A 130 16.79 7.28 6.69
CA GLY A 130 16.42 7.59 8.08
C GLY A 130 14.91 7.58 8.34
N ILE A 131 14.12 6.92 7.48
CA ILE A 131 12.66 6.82 7.56
C ILE A 131 12.30 5.53 8.31
N LYS A 132 11.50 5.64 9.35
CA LYS A 132 10.95 4.47 10.05
C LYS A 132 9.87 3.81 9.18
N VAL A 133 9.69 2.52 9.37
CA VAL A 133 8.72 1.72 8.62
C VAL A 133 7.72 1.10 9.58
N ILE A 134 6.45 1.11 9.20
CA ILE A 134 5.41 0.21 9.70
C ILE A 134 4.93 -0.61 8.49
N LEU A 135 4.89 -1.92 8.66
CA LEU A 135 4.28 -2.82 7.69
C LEU A 135 2.86 -3.17 8.14
N THR A 136 1.97 -3.34 7.18
CA THR A 136 0.62 -3.84 7.45
C THR A 136 0.43 -5.20 6.79
N SER A 137 -0.46 -6.04 7.32
CA SER A 137 -0.87 -7.21 6.56
C SER A 137 -1.61 -6.81 5.29
N CYS A 138 -1.48 -7.62 4.24
CA CYS A 138 -2.45 -7.66 3.15
C CYS A 138 -3.80 -8.09 3.72
N LEU A 139 -4.89 -7.41 3.35
CA LEU A 139 -6.23 -7.74 3.81
C LEU A 139 -6.70 -9.10 3.30
N PRO A 140 -7.63 -9.78 4.01
CA PRO A 140 -8.26 -10.98 3.47
C PRO A 140 -8.97 -10.65 2.14
N ALA A 141 -8.91 -11.53 1.17
CA ALA A 141 -9.69 -11.43 -0.05
C ALA A 141 -9.97 -12.85 -0.58
N LYS A 142 -11.24 -13.25 -0.55
CA LYS A 142 -11.66 -14.58 -1.03
C LYS A 142 -11.47 -14.73 -2.53
N PHE A 143 -11.66 -13.67 -3.28
CA PHE A 143 -11.53 -13.61 -4.73
C PHE A 143 -11.24 -12.16 -5.16
N PHE A 144 -10.87 -12.00 -6.41
CA PHE A 144 -10.71 -10.69 -7.05
C PHE A 144 -11.73 -10.57 -8.18
N PRO A 145 -12.73 -9.67 -8.08
CA PRO A 145 -13.78 -9.54 -9.09
C PRO A 145 -13.26 -9.32 -10.51
N TRP A 146 -12.11 -8.65 -10.65
CA TRP A 146 -11.46 -8.37 -11.94
C TRP A 146 -10.57 -9.50 -12.45
N ASN A 147 -10.22 -10.49 -11.61
CA ASN A 147 -9.47 -11.67 -12.02
C ASN A 147 -9.98 -12.95 -11.32
N PRO A 148 -11.14 -13.47 -11.74
CA PRO A 148 -11.77 -14.64 -11.11
C PRO A 148 -10.99 -15.94 -11.30
N LYS A 149 -9.91 -15.94 -12.09
CA LYS A 149 -9.04 -17.11 -12.28
C LYS A 149 -8.19 -17.41 -11.04
N ILE A 150 -8.01 -16.42 -10.16
CA ILE A 150 -7.28 -16.60 -8.90
C ILE A 150 -8.23 -17.21 -7.87
N THR A 151 -8.10 -18.49 -7.63
CA THR A 151 -8.97 -19.27 -6.71
C THR A 151 -8.30 -19.57 -5.37
N ASP A 152 -7.02 -19.31 -5.23
CA ASP A 152 -6.16 -19.58 -4.07
C ASP A 152 -5.67 -18.29 -3.37
N SER A 153 -6.41 -17.20 -3.54
CA SER A 153 -6.03 -15.88 -3.01
C SER A 153 -5.78 -15.87 -1.51
N MET A 154 -6.65 -16.52 -0.72
CA MET A 154 -6.52 -16.57 0.74
C MET A 154 -5.26 -17.27 1.21
N ASP A 155 -4.87 -18.37 0.57
CA ASP A 155 -3.66 -19.12 0.92
C ASP A 155 -2.41 -18.29 0.58
N LYS A 156 -2.38 -17.67 -0.61
CA LYS A 156 -1.31 -16.76 -1.02
C LYS A 156 -1.18 -15.57 -0.06
N ILE A 157 -2.31 -14.96 0.34
CA ILE A 157 -2.32 -13.84 1.30
C ILE A 157 -1.77 -14.29 2.65
N LYS A 158 -2.24 -15.41 3.19
CA LYS A 158 -1.77 -15.94 4.48
C LYS A 158 -0.27 -16.21 4.46
N HIS A 159 0.22 -16.85 3.38
CA HIS A 159 1.63 -17.19 3.23
C HIS A 159 2.51 -15.93 3.14
N LEU A 160 2.15 -14.98 2.28
CA LEU A 160 2.87 -13.71 2.14
C LEU A 160 2.87 -12.91 3.46
N ASN A 161 1.72 -12.83 4.15
CA ASN A 161 1.60 -12.15 5.44
C ASN A 161 2.50 -12.79 6.50
N ALA A 162 2.49 -14.13 6.60
CA ALA A 162 3.34 -14.85 7.55
C ALA A 162 4.83 -14.57 7.30
N ARG A 163 5.25 -14.59 6.03
CA ARG A 163 6.63 -14.35 5.63
C ARG A 163 7.09 -12.93 5.93
N VAL A 164 6.28 -11.93 5.57
CA VAL A 164 6.59 -10.52 5.86
C VAL A 164 6.56 -10.24 7.36
N LYS A 165 5.61 -10.83 8.09
CA LYS A 165 5.55 -10.71 9.55
C LYS A 165 6.79 -11.29 10.21
N ALA A 166 7.24 -12.48 9.80
CA ALA A 166 8.46 -13.07 10.33
C ALA A 166 9.68 -12.18 10.12
N TYR A 167 9.81 -11.55 8.94
CA TYR A 167 10.86 -10.57 8.71
C TYR A 167 10.72 -9.33 9.60
N ALA A 168 9.50 -8.81 9.74
CA ALA A 168 9.23 -7.66 10.59
C ALA A 168 9.64 -7.92 12.05
N ASP A 169 9.24 -9.08 12.58
CA ASP A 169 9.57 -9.49 13.95
C ASP A 169 11.09 -9.61 14.16
N ALA A 170 11.78 -10.30 13.25
CA ALA A 170 13.25 -10.48 13.30
C ALA A 170 14.00 -9.14 13.22
N ASN A 171 13.44 -8.15 12.52
CA ASN A 171 14.04 -6.84 12.30
C ASN A 171 13.47 -5.72 13.18
N LYS A 172 12.61 -6.06 14.16
CA LYS A 172 11.96 -5.12 15.09
C LYS A 172 11.20 -4.00 14.36
N ILE A 173 10.58 -4.33 13.21
CA ILE A 173 9.70 -3.44 12.46
C ILE A 173 8.28 -3.62 13.00
N PRO A 174 7.56 -2.55 13.38
CA PRO A 174 6.16 -2.68 13.76
C PRO A 174 5.33 -3.26 12.61
N TYR A 175 4.50 -4.26 12.93
CA TYR A 175 3.59 -4.90 12.00
C TYR A 175 2.15 -4.75 12.52
N VAL A 176 1.24 -4.26 11.68
CA VAL A 176 -0.17 -4.08 12.01
C VAL A 176 -1.00 -5.13 11.28
N ASP A 177 -1.59 -6.02 12.03
CA ASP A 177 -2.33 -7.17 11.51
C ASP A 177 -3.82 -6.84 11.24
N TYR A 178 -4.07 -6.14 10.14
CA TYR A 178 -5.43 -5.92 9.66
C TYR A 178 -6.12 -7.21 9.19
N PHE A 179 -5.33 -8.20 8.71
CA PHE A 179 -5.88 -9.44 8.21
C PHE A 179 -6.74 -10.13 9.28
N THR A 180 -6.18 -10.37 10.46
CA THR A 180 -6.89 -11.03 11.56
C THR A 180 -8.07 -10.20 12.05
N ALA A 181 -7.91 -8.87 12.15
CA ALA A 181 -8.95 -7.98 12.66
C ALA A 181 -10.17 -7.86 11.72
N MET A 182 -9.97 -8.09 10.42
CA MET A 182 -11.00 -7.87 9.41
C MET A 182 -11.46 -9.18 8.72
N LEU A 183 -10.96 -10.33 9.18
CA LEU A 183 -11.34 -11.64 8.66
C LEU A 183 -12.82 -11.92 8.94
N SER A 184 -13.51 -12.55 8.00
CA SER A 184 -14.86 -13.06 8.19
C SER A 184 -14.89 -14.20 9.22
N GLU A 185 -16.04 -14.43 9.85
CA GLU A 185 -16.20 -15.48 10.87
C GLU A 185 -15.93 -16.88 10.33
N ASP A 186 -16.24 -17.11 9.06
CA ASP A 186 -15.95 -18.38 8.36
C ASP A 186 -14.48 -18.53 7.95
N GLY A 187 -13.67 -17.48 8.14
CA GLY A 187 -12.24 -17.47 7.80
C GLY A 187 -11.93 -17.46 6.31
N LEU A 188 -12.93 -17.24 5.45
CA LEU A 188 -12.79 -17.39 3.99
C LEU A 188 -12.50 -16.10 3.23
N GLY A 189 -12.61 -14.93 3.86
CA GLY A 189 -12.39 -13.67 3.19
C GLY A 189 -12.52 -12.46 4.10
N LEU A 190 -12.64 -11.28 3.50
CA LEU A 190 -12.90 -10.05 4.23
C LEU A 190 -14.34 -10.04 4.74
N ASN A 191 -14.51 -9.65 6.01
CA ASN A 191 -15.83 -9.60 6.62
C ASN A 191 -16.73 -8.59 5.86
N SER A 192 -17.92 -9.04 5.46
CA SER A 192 -18.87 -8.25 4.67
C SER A 192 -19.31 -6.94 5.35
N LYS A 193 -19.25 -6.88 6.69
CA LYS A 193 -19.45 -5.64 7.46
C LYS A 193 -18.46 -4.56 7.08
N TYR A 194 -17.24 -4.95 6.72
CA TYR A 194 -16.12 -4.05 6.41
C TYR A 194 -15.89 -3.84 4.91
N SER A 195 -16.40 -4.74 4.06
CA SER A 195 -16.30 -4.66 2.61
C SER A 195 -17.40 -5.44 1.93
N PRO A 196 -18.38 -4.78 1.32
CA PRO A 196 -19.46 -5.46 0.59
C PRO A 196 -18.95 -6.24 -0.63
N GLU A 197 -17.87 -5.80 -1.27
CA GLU A 197 -17.31 -6.40 -2.49
C GLU A 197 -16.06 -7.26 -2.24
N GLN A 198 -15.74 -7.51 -0.95
CA GLN A 198 -14.72 -8.45 -0.49
C GLN A 198 -13.25 -8.06 -0.72
N VAL A 199 -12.96 -6.81 -1.12
CA VAL A 199 -11.58 -6.32 -1.34
C VAL A 199 -11.34 -4.94 -0.70
N HIS A 200 -12.19 -3.94 -1.02
CA HIS A 200 -11.98 -2.58 -0.56
C HIS A 200 -12.80 -2.29 0.70
N PRO A 201 -12.16 -1.79 1.76
CA PRO A 201 -12.89 -1.40 2.98
C PRO A 201 -13.91 -0.28 2.72
N ASN A 202 -15.06 -0.38 3.37
CA ASN A 202 -15.99 0.72 3.56
C ASN A 202 -15.57 1.57 4.78
N ASP A 203 -16.39 2.57 5.16
CA ASP A 203 -16.10 3.43 6.32
C ASP A 203 -15.84 2.63 7.60
N ALA A 204 -16.66 1.61 7.88
CA ALA A 204 -16.48 0.76 9.07
C ALA A 204 -15.16 -0.03 9.02
N GLY A 205 -14.75 -0.49 7.84
CA GLY A 205 -13.46 -1.14 7.64
C GLY A 205 -12.30 -0.18 7.88
N TYR A 206 -12.37 1.04 7.35
CA TYR A 206 -11.35 2.05 7.61
C TYR A 206 -11.29 2.48 9.08
N GLU A 207 -12.41 2.56 9.79
CA GLU A 207 -12.41 2.83 11.23
C GLU A 207 -11.64 1.76 12.03
N VAL A 208 -11.78 0.50 11.67
CA VAL A 208 -10.96 -0.57 12.26
C VAL A 208 -9.48 -0.34 11.97
N MET A 209 -9.12 -0.07 10.70
CA MET A 209 -7.73 0.19 10.33
C MET A 209 -7.15 1.42 11.05
N GLU A 210 -7.92 2.50 11.19
CA GLU A 210 -7.54 3.72 11.91
C GLU A 210 -7.27 3.43 13.39
N SER A 211 -8.14 2.67 14.04
CA SER A 211 -8.00 2.29 15.46
C SER A 211 -6.72 1.51 15.76
N MET A 212 -6.21 0.76 14.78
CA MET A 212 -5.00 -0.04 14.89
C MET A 212 -3.73 0.72 14.50
N ILE A 213 -3.80 1.52 13.41
CA ILE A 213 -2.60 2.17 12.90
C ILE A 213 -2.17 3.37 13.73
N VAL A 214 -3.11 4.14 14.28
CA VAL A 214 -2.78 5.35 15.07
C VAL A 214 -1.93 5.02 16.29
N PRO A 215 -2.27 4.04 17.15
CA PRO A 215 -1.42 3.65 18.26
C PRO A 215 -0.03 3.15 17.81
N ALA A 216 0.05 2.42 16.70
CA ALA A 216 1.31 1.93 16.16
C ALA A 216 2.22 3.08 15.71
N ILE A 217 1.67 4.08 15.01
CA ILE A 217 2.39 5.30 14.59
C ILE A 217 2.86 6.09 15.81
N LYS A 218 1.96 6.35 16.77
CA LYS A 218 2.32 7.07 18.00
C LYS A 218 3.46 6.41 18.73
N LYS A 219 3.39 5.08 18.92
CA LYS A 219 4.47 4.29 19.55
C LYS A 219 5.77 4.40 18.76
N ALA A 220 5.73 4.21 17.43
CA ALA A 220 6.92 4.26 16.58
C ALA A 220 7.60 5.63 16.60
N LEU A 221 6.82 6.71 16.64
CA LEU A 221 7.32 8.09 16.65
C LEU A 221 7.50 8.69 18.06
N LYS A 222 7.21 7.92 19.12
CA LYS A 222 7.24 8.39 20.52
C LYS A 222 6.40 9.66 20.73
N ILE A 223 5.17 9.65 20.18
CA ILE A 223 4.18 10.70 20.36
C ILE A 223 3.30 10.32 21.56
N LYS A 224 3.13 11.26 22.49
CA LYS A 224 2.25 11.10 23.66
C LYS A 224 0.77 11.21 23.27
#